data_c2fc08236bf4a6e16a14683346afe68f
#
_entry.id   c2fc08236bf4a6e16a14683346afe68f
#
_cell.length_a   1.000
_cell.length_b   1.000
_cell.length_c   1.000
_cell.angle_alpha   90.00
_cell.angle_beta   90.00
_cell.angle_gamma   90.00
#
_symmetry.space_group_name_H-M   'P 1'
#
loop_
_entity.id
_entity.type
_entity.pdbx_description
1 polymer ?
#
loop_
_entity_poly.entity_id
_entity_poly.type
_entity_poly.pdbx_seq_one_letter_code
_entity_poly.pdbx_strand_id
1 'polypeptide(L)'
;MIDSQERKNPFMEPYGTPHDTVPFDKIRFEDFEPAFMEGIRRDDEQIAKIVNNPDKPTFDNTIAVTDDSKGEHYYDLLDRVSTVFSCLMSAETNDDMEALAQKLSPILTKHGNDVILNPRLFQRVKHVYEHHRELTPEEQMLLDKEYDGFVRSGALLDEAGKEQLRKLTEEAGLLTLQFSQNLLKETKAYTLHITNEDDLSGLPETA
;
A
#
# COMPACT_ATOMS: atom_id res chain seq x y z
N MET A 1 -40.20 11.24 5.72
CA MET A 1 -38.93 11.20 6.43
C MET A 1 -38.23 9.92 5.96
N ILE A 2 -37.33 10.08 5.01
CA ILE A 2 -36.52 8.96 4.51
C ILE A 2 -35.42 8.79 5.57
N ASP A 3 -35.47 7.64 6.21
CA ASP A 3 -34.45 7.20 7.19
C ASP A 3 -33.10 7.23 6.51
N SER A 4 -32.29 8.26 6.77
CA SER A 4 -30.92 8.34 6.38
C SER A 4 -30.11 7.43 7.30
N GLN A 5 -30.25 6.11 7.16
CA GLN A 5 -29.22 5.22 7.64
C GLN A 5 -27.94 5.66 6.93
N GLU A 6 -27.03 6.19 7.71
CA GLU A 6 -25.71 6.61 7.26
C GLU A 6 -25.06 5.43 6.55
N ARG A 7 -24.84 5.54 5.23
CA ARG A 7 -24.26 4.48 4.41
C ARG A 7 -22.86 4.16 4.96
N LYS A 8 -22.66 2.91 5.37
CA LYS A 8 -21.36 2.47 5.82
C LYS A 8 -20.40 2.37 4.63
N ASN A 9 -19.18 2.78 4.85
CA ASN A 9 -18.11 2.63 3.88
C ASN A 9 -17.75 1.13 3.73
N PRO A 10 -17.85 0.56 2.51
CA PRO A 10 -17.61 -0.88 2.30
C PRO A 10 -16.20 -1.35 2.68
N PHE A 11 -15.20 -0.48 2.66
CA PHE A 11 -13.83 -0.83 3.07
C PHE A 11 -13.68 -1.07 4.57
N MET A 12 -14.57 -0.51 5.40
CA MET A 12 -14.44 -0.56 6.86
C MET A 12 -14.83 -1.90 7.49
N GLU A 13 -15.51 -2.76 6.72
CA GLU A 13 -16.02 -4.06 7.18
C GLU A 13 -15.63 -5.16 6.18
N PRO A 14 -15.67 -6.44 6.57
CA PRO A 14 -15.51 -7.56 5.61
C PRO A 14 -16.55 -7.42 4.48
N TYR A 15 -16.15 -7.72 3.26
CA TYR A 15 -17.05 -7.54 2.11
C TYR A 15 -18.30 -8.43 2.16
N GLY A 16 -18.18 -9.63 2.73
CA GLY A 16 -19.29 -10.58 2.85
C GLY A 16 -19.81 -11.09 1.51
N THR A 17 -19.04 -10.94 0.46
CA THR A 17 -19.31 -11.44 -0.90
C THR A 17 -18.78 -12.87 -1.04
N PRO A 18 -19.25 -13.64 -2.03
CA PRO A 18 -18.65 -14.93 -2.35
C PRO A 18 -17.14 -14.79 -2.60
N HIS A 19 -16.35 -15.63 -1.94
CA HIS A 19 -14.87 -15.60 -1.99
C HIS A 19 -14.25 -14.25 -1.59
N ASP A 20 -14.98 -13.46 -0.83
CA ASP A 20 -14.58 -12.11 -0.35
C ASP A 20 -14.15 -11.17 -1.49
N THR A 21 -14.79 -11.30 -2.65
CA THR A 21 -14.52 -10.46 -3.82
C THR A 21 -14.92 -9.01 -3.56
N VAL A 22 -14.20 -8.07 -4.20
CA VAL A 22 -14.45 -6.63 -4.04
C VAL A 22 -15.85 -6.25 -4.53
N PRO A 23 -16.72 -5.65 -3.70
CA PRO A 23 -18.08 -5.24 -4.09
C PRO A 23 -18.05 -3.89 -4.85
N PHE A 24 -17.55 -3.87 -6.07
CA PHE A 24 -17.42 -2.65 -6.88
C PHE A 24 -18.75 -1.90 -7.08
N ASP A 25 -19.87 -2.61 -7.05
CA ASP A 25 -21.22 -2.03 -7.13
C ASP A 25 -21.61 -1.18 -5.89
N LYS A 26 -20.90 -1.36 -4.77
CA LYS A 26 -21.14 -0.67 -3.50
C LYS A 26 -20.11 0.40 -3.19
N ILE A 27 -18.91 0.30 -3.76
CA ILE A 27 -17.82 1.24 -3.53
C ILE A 27 -18.06 2.51 -4.33
N ARG A 28 -17.86 3.66 -3.71
CA ARG A 28 -17.95 4.99 -4.31
C ARG A 28 -16.65 5.74 -4.14
N PHE A 29 -16.44 6.77 -4.96
CA PHE A 29 -15.23 7.59 -4.89
C PHE A 29 -15.00 8.19 -3.49
N GLU A 30 -16.06 8.67 -2.85
CA GLU A 30 -16.02 9.25 -1.49
C GLU A 30 -15.60 8.26 -0.40
N ASP A 31 -15.57 6.94 -0.67
CA ASP A 31 -15.15 5.92 0.29
C ASP A 31 -13.64 5.81 0.44
N PHE A 32 -12.88 6.17 -0.58
CA PHE A 32 -11.44 5.93 -0.62
C PHE A 32 -10.69 6.74 0.44
N GLU A 33 -10.81 8.06 0.43
CA GLU A 33 -10.03 8.90 1.35
C GLU A 33 -10.27 8.55 2.82
N PRO A 34 -11.52 8.41 3.32
CA PRO A 34 -11.75 7.99 4.71
C PRO A 34 -11.17 6.60 5.01
N ALA A 35 -11.19 5.67 4.05
CA ALA A 35 -10.63 4.33 4.24
C ALA A 35 -9.10 4.36 4.32
N PHE A 36 -8.43 5.15 3.49
CA PHE A 36 -6.98 5.35 3.59
C PHE A 36 -6.58 5.95 4.95
N MET A 37 -7.26 7.00 5.39
CA MET A 37 -6.94 7.65 6.66
C MET A 37 -7.18 6.74 7.86
N GLU A 38 -8.26 5.97 7.85
CA GLU A 38 -8.53 4.98 8.90
C GLU A 38 -7.55 3.80 8.84
N GLY A 39 -7.15 3.36 7.63
CA GLY A 39 -6.14 2.32 7.45
C GLY A 39 -4.80 2.74 8.06
N ILE A 40 -4.30 3.92 7.73
CA ILE A 40 -3.08 4.49 8.33
C ILE A 40 -3.20 4.55 9.86
N ARG A 41 -4.34 5.02 10.38
CA ARG A 41 -4.54 5.11 11.84
C ARG A 41 -4.46 3.74 12.52
N ARG A 42 -5.04 2.70 11.91
CA ARG A 42 -5.00 1.33 12.44
C ARG A 42 -3.59 0.75 12.40
N ASP A 43 -2.87 0.99 11.31
CA ASP A 43 -1.49 0.56 11.17
C ASP A 43 -0.58 1.25 12.20
N ASP A 44 -0.70 2.57 12.37
CA ASP A 44 0.02 3.33 13.42
C ASP A 44 -0.25 2.77 14.82
N GLU A 45 -1.50 2.39 15.12
CA GLU A 45 -1.86 1.75 16.40
C GLU A 45 -1.21 0.38 16.56
N GLN A 46 -1.16 -0.41 15.49
CA GLN A 46 -0.50 -1.72 15.49
C GLN A 46 1.00 -1.58 15.73
N ILE A 47 1.66 -0.69 14.99
CA ILE A 47 3.08 -0.38 15.19
C ILE A 47 3.33 0.11 16.63
N ALA A 48 2.47 0.97 17.15
CA ALA A 48 2.60 1.45 18.53
C ALA A 48 2.48 0.31 19.55
N LYS A 49 1.61 -0.68 19.34
CA LYS A 49 1.50 -1.87 20.21
C LYS A 49 2.79 -2.70 20.19
N ILE A 50 3.37 -2.91 19.00
CA ILE A 50 4.63 -3.64 18.86
C ILE A 50 5.76 -2.90 19.59
N VAL A 51 5.93 -1.62 19.28
CA VAL A 51 7.03 -0.79 19.79
C VAL A 51 6.94 -0.58 21.31
N ASN A 52 5.74 -0.52 21.89
CA ASN A 52 5.52 -0.33 23.33
C ASN A 52 5.33 -1.64 24.11
N ASN A 53 5.42 -2.80 23.43
CA ASN A 53 5.33 -4.09 24.12
C ASN A 53 6.48 -4.21 25.15
N PRO A 54 6.18 -4.39 26.45
CA PRO A 54 7.19 -4.50 27.51
C PRO A 54 7.97 -5.83 27.45
N ASP A 55 7.44 -6.84 26.76
CA ASP A 55 8.06 -8.14 26.67
C ASP A 55 9.28 -8.10 25.75
N LYS A 56 10.22 -9.00 26.05
CA LYS A 56 11.40 -9.19 25.19
C LYS A 56 10.96 -9.49 23.76
N PRO A 57 11.60 -8.88 22.75
CA PRO A 57 11.26 -9.14 21.36
C PRO A 57 11.44 -10.63 21.00
N THR A 58 10.42 -11.20 20.39
CA THR A 58 10.41 -12.55 19.84
C THR A 58 9.88 -12.52 18.42
N PHE A 59 10.05 -13.60 17.66
CA PHE A 59 9.45 -13.74 16.34
C PHE A 59 7.93 -13.50 16.41
N ASP A 60 7.27 -14.16 17.36
CA ASP A 60 5.80 -14.11 17.48
C ASP A 60 5.26 -12.71 17.84
N ASN A 61 5.96 -11.93 18.70
CA ASN A 61 5.47 -10.62 19.16
C ASN A 61 6.04 -9.42 18.40
N THR A 62 6.85 -9.67 17.36
CA THR A 62 7.52 -8.60 16.61
C THR A 62 7.39 -8.79 15.11
N ILE A 63 7.60 -10.00 14.59
CA ILE A 63 7.57 -10.31 13.15
C ILE A 63 6.19 -10.87 12.76
N ALA A 64 5.75 -11.95 13.40
CA ALA A 64 4.49 -12.61 13.05
C ALA A 64 3.23 -11.76 13.29
N VAL A 65 3.32 -10.69 14.06
CA VAL A 65 2.21 -9.74 14.26
C VAL A 65 2.04 -8.76 13.11
N THR A 66 3.07 -8.61 12.25
CA THR A 66 3.00 -7.83 11.02
C THR A 66 2.72 -8.71 9.81
N ASP A 67 2.85 -10.03 9.98
CA ASP A 67 2.60 -11.00 8.91
C ASP A 67 1.17 -11.51 8.97
N ASP A 68 0.48 -11.37 7.86
CA ASP A 68 -0.91 -11.76 7.66
C ASP A 68 -1.12 -13.29 7.50
N SER A 69 -0.04 -14.06 7.58
CA SER A 69 -0.05 -15.51 7.30
C SER A 69 -0.92 -16.32 8.25
N LYS A 70 -1.31 -15.76 9.42
CA LYS A 70 -2.23 -16.40 10.38
C LYS A 70 -3.71 -16.13 10.13
N GLY A 71 -4.05 -15.40 9.06
CA GLY A 71 -5.43 -15.23 8.60
C GLY A 71 -6.33 -14.34 9.47
N GLU A 72 -5.82 -13.78 10.56
CA GLU A 72 -6.59 -12.87 11.42
C GLU A 72 -6.57 -11.42 10.92
N HIS A 73 -5.59 -11.07 10.06
CA HIS A 73 -5.40 -9.75 9.48
C HIS A 73 -5.41 -9.76 7.94
N TYR A 74 -5.88 -10.83 7.32
CA TYR A 74 -5.80 -11.09 5.87
C TYR A 74 -6.30 -9.94 4.98
N TYR A 75 -6.88 -8.92 5.57
CA TYR A 75 -7.23 -7.68 4.88
C TYR A 75 -7.00 -6.51 5.82
N ASP A 76 -5.75 -6.15 6.04
CA ASP A 76 -5.49 -4.83 6.59
C ASP A 76 -6.22 -3.80 5.71
N LEU A 77 -6.90 -2.88 6.36
CA LEU A 77 -7.71 -1.87 5.68
C LEU A 77 -6.86 -1.05 4.70
N LEU A 78 -5.62 -0.72 5.08
CA LEU A 78 -4.72 0.07 4.24
C LEU A 78 -4.35 -0.69 2.97
N ASP A 79 -3.96 -1.96 3.08
CA ASP A 79 -3.62 -2.80 1.93
C ASP A 79 -4.81 -3.03 1.02
N ARG A 80 -5.97 -3.29 1.61
CA ARG A 80 -7.21 -3.53 0.87
C ARG A 80 -7.64 -2.32 0.06
N VAL A 81 -7.68 -1.13 0.67
CA VAL A 81 -8.05 0.10 -0.04
C VAL A 81 -6.98 0.49 -1.06
N SER A 82 -5.69 0.33 -0.73
CA SER A 82 -4.58 0.64 -1.64
C SER A 82 -4.60 -0.25 -2.87
N THR A 83 -4.84 -1.55 -2.71
CA THR A 83 -4.93 -2.50 -3.82
C THR A 83 -6.08 -2.13 -4.76
N VAL A 84 -7.29 -1.92 -4.23
CA VAL A 84 -8.44 -1.54 -5.06
C VAL A 84 -8.20 -0.22 -5.77
N PHE A 85 -7.70 0.78 -5.06
CA PHE A 85 -7.41 2.10 -5.62
C PHE A 85 -6.37 2.03 -6.73
N SER A 86 -5.25 1.33 -6.53
CA SER A 86 -4.19 1.21 -7.52
C SER A 86 -4.64 0.44 -8.78
N CYS A 87 -5.45 -0.60 -8.61
CA CYS A 87 -6.04 -1.32 -9.74
C CYS A 87 -6.95 -0.41 -10.58
N LEU A 88 -7.80 0.39 -9.93
CA LEU A 88 -8.67 1.34 -10.62
C LEU A 88 -7.88 2.47 -11.27
N MET A 89 -6.84 2.99 -10.61
CA MET A 89 -5.92 3.98 -11.20
C MET A 89 -5.28 3.49 -12.50
N SER A 90 -5.02 2.19 -12.59
CA SER A 90 -4.38 1.60 -13.78
C SER A 90 -5.36 1.26 -14.91
N ALA A 91 -6.62 0.98 -14.58
CA ALA A 91 -7.60 0.45 -15.53
C ALA A 91 -8.72 1.45 -15.85
N GLU A 92 -9.19 2.24 -14.88
CA GLU A 92 -10.39 3.08 -14.99
C GLU A 92 -10.21 4.39 -14.22
N THR A 93 -9.11 5.10 -14.48
CA THR A 93 -8.83 6.38 -13.80
C THR A 93 -9.61 7.55 -14.41
N ASN A 94 -9.81 8.58 -13.59
CA ASN A 94 -10.39 9.86 -13.96
C ASN A 94 -9.71 11.00 -13.17
N ASP A 95 -10.07 12.24 -13.49
CA ASP A 95 -9.45 13.43 -12.89
C ASP A 95 -9.60 13.49 -11.36
N ASP A 96 -10.72 13.03 -10.81
CA ASP A 96 -10.95 13.00 -9.36
C ASP A 96 -10.04 11.98 -8.67
N MET A 97 -9.87 10.80 -9.28
CA MET A 97 -8.95 9.79 -8.76
C MET A 97 -7.49 10.23 -8.87
N GLU A 98 -7.12 10.90 -9.96
CA GLU A 98 -5.77 11.47 -10.11
C GLU A 98 -5.50 12.56 -9.05
N ALA A 99 -6.46 13.43 -8.78
CA ALA A 99 -6.35 14.44 -7.74
C ALA A 99 -6.22 13.82 -6.34
N LEU A 100 -7.01 12.77 -6.06
CA LEU A 100 -6.91 12.04 -4.80
C LEU A 100 -5.56 11.33 -4.66
N ALA A 101 -5.05 10.71 -5.72
CA ALA A 101 -3.73 10.09 -5.72
C ALA A 101 -2.61 11.10 -5.40
N GLN A 102 -2.67 12.30 -5.98
CA GLN A 102 -1.73 13.39 -5.66
C GLN A 102 -1.81 13.83 -4.20
N LYS A 103 -3.02 13.88 -3.62
CA LYS A 103 -3.23 14.21 -2.22
C LYS A 103 -2.71 13.13 -1.28
N LEU A 104 -2.95 11.85 -1.61
CA LEU A 104 -2.58 10.70 -0.77
C LEU A 104 -1.09 10.37 -0.85
N SER A 105 -0.43 10.60 -1.98
CA SER A 105 0.98 10.21 -2.20
C SER A 105 1.92 10.71 -1.09
N PRO A 106 1.94 11.99 -0.71
CA PRO A 106 2.82 12.45 0.38
C PRO A 106 2.42 11.87 1.75
N ILE A 107 1.13 11.63 1.99
CA ILE A 107 0.64 11.07 3.24
C ILE A 107 1.12 9.61 3.39
N LEU A 108 0.93 8.80 2.35
CA LEU A 108 1.34 7.40 2.33
C LEU A 108 2.87 7.26 2.38
N THR A 109 3.59 8.09 1.64
CA THR A 109 5.06 8.11 1.68
C THR A 109 5.58 8.46 3.08
N LYS A 110 4.98 9.48 3.71
CA LYS A 110 5.33 9.84 5.08
C LYS A 110 5.07 8.69 6.04
N HIS A 111 3.89 8.08 5.97
CA HIS A 111 3.53 6.93 6.81
C HIS A 111 4.53 5.77 6.63
N GLY A 112 4.80 5.35 5.39
CA GLY A 112 5.80 4.31 5.11
C GLY A 112 7.19 4.63 5.65
N ASN A 113 7.64 5.89 5.50
CA ASN A 113 8.88 6.34 6.10
C ASN A 113 8.86 6.29 7.64
N ASP A 114 7.74 6.66 8.26
CA ASP A 114 7.60 6.66 9.72
C ASP A 114 7.64 5.25 10.30
N VAL A 115 7.17 4.25 9.56
CA VAL A 115 7.28 2.83 9.93
C VAL A 115 8.70 2.32 9.71
N ILE A 116 9.22 2.40 8.49
CA ILE A 116 10.48 1.75 8.12
C ILE A 116 11.72 2.41 8.78
N LEU A 117 11.66 3.70 9.05
CA LEU A 117 12.74 4.43 9.72
C LEU A 117 12.53 4.54 11.24
N ASN A 118 11.54 3.85 11.81
CA ASN A 118 11.28 3.84 13.23
C ASN A 118 12.40 3.12 13.97
N PRO A 119 13.21 3.83 14.79
CA PRO A 119 14.36 3.22 15.43
C PRO A 119 13.98 2.17 16.49
N ARG A 120 12.83 2.33 17.16
CA ARG A 120 12.36 1.40 18.18
C ARG A 120 11.83 0.10 17.54
N LEU A 121 11.11 0.21 16.43
CA LEU A 121 10.65 -0.95 15.67
C LEU A 121 11.86 -1.72 15.13
N PHE A 122 12.79 -1.03 14.48
CA PHE A 122 14.00 -1.66 13.96
C PHE A 122 14.83 -2.35 15.04
N GLN A 123 14.95 -1.76 16.25
CA GLN A 123 15.67 -2.41 17.35
C GLN A 123 15.01 -3.72 17.78
N ARG A 124 13.68 -3.82 17.74
CA ARG A 124 12.95 -5.06 18.03
C ARG A 124 13.20 -6.11 16.94
N VAL A 125 13.08 -5.72 15.67
CA VAL A 125 13.36 -6.61 14.51
C VAL A 125 14.80 -7.12 14.56
N LYS A 126 15.75 -6.22 14.77
CA LYS A 126 17.18 -6.56 14.91
C LYS A 126 17.43 -7.52 16.08
N HIS A 127 16.78 -7.29 17.24
CA HIS A 127 16.91 -8.18 18.38
C HIS A 127 16.44 -9.59 18.05
N VAL A 128 15.30 -9.74 17.36
CA VAL A 128 14.80 -11.04 16.92
C VAL A 128 15.77 -11.68 15.93
N TYR A 129 16.27 -10.92 14.96
CA TYR A 129 17.23 -11.40 13.95
C TYR A 129 18.50 -11.98 14.61
N GLU A 130 19.01 -11.33 15.64
CA GLU A 130 20.24 -11.75 16.33
C GLU A 130 20.01 -12.86 17.39
N HIS A 131 18.77 -13.06 17.91
CA HIS A 131 18.54 -13.86 19.11
C HIS A 131 17.26 -14.72 19.03
N HIS A 132 16.78 -15.10 17.85
CA HIS A 132 15.58 -15.90 17.70
C HIS A 132 15.77 -17.34 18.20
N ARG A 133 14.64 -18.03 18.49
CA ARG A 133 14.58 -19.47 18.66
C ARG A 133 14.89 -20.19 17.34
N GLU A 134 14.96 -21.50 17.37
CA GLU A 134 14.91 -22.30 16.15
C GLU A 134 13.58 -22.00 15.40
N LEU A 135 13.69 -21.57 14.15
CA LEU A 135 12.60 -21.19 13.28
C LEU A 135 12.39 -22.23 12.19
N THR A 136 11.17 -22.31 11.64
CA THR A 136 10.95 -23.04 10.40
C THR A 136 11.63 -22.34 9.23
N PRO A 137 11.85 -23.00 8.08
CA PRO A 137 12.44 -22.35 6.91
C PRO A 137 11.64 -21.14 6.43
N GLU A 138 10.30 -21.17 6.55
CA GLU A 138 9.41 -20.09 6.19
C GLU A 138 9.55 -18.89 7.16
N GLU A 139 9.55 -19.17 8.46
CA GLU A 139 9.74 -18.12 9.49
C GLU A 139 11.13 -17.48 9.36
N GLN A 140 12.17 -18.28 9.07
CA GLN A 140 13.51 -17.75 8.85
C GLN A 140 13.57 -16.85 7.62
N MET A 141 12.96 -17.28 6.52
CA MET A 141 12.90 -16.48 5.28
C MET A 141 12.16 -15.16 5.51
N LEU A 142 11.05 -15.18 6.25
CA LEU A 142 10.31 -13.97 6.60
C LEU A 142 11.18 -13.03 7.42
N LEU A 143 11.81 -13.53 8.49
CA LEU A 143 12.69 -12.74 9.34
C LEU A 143 13.86 -12.10 8.56
N ASP A 144 14.50 -12.88 7.68
CA ASP A 144 15.60 -12.39 6.85
C ASP A 144 15.14 -11.28 5.91
N LYS A 145 13.97 -11.43 5.27
CA LYS A 145 13.40 -10.42 4.38
C LYS A 145 13.00 -9.15 5.12
N GLU A 146 12.39 -9.29 6.28
CA GLU A 146 12.02 -8.14 7.12
C GLU A 146 13.25 -7.35 7.55
N TYR A 147 14.26 -8.04 8.10
CA TYR A 147 15.50 -7.38 8.51
C TYR A 147 16.22 -6.70 7.34
N ASP A 148 16.37 -7.40 6.22
CA ASP A 148 16.98 -6.86 5.00
C ASP A 148 16.17 -5.68 4.43
N GLY A 149 14.85 -5.75 4.50
CA GLY A 149 13.96 -4.66 4.11
C GLY A 149 14.24 -3.38 4.89
N PHE A 150 14.30 -3.47 6.22
CA PHE A 150 14.67 -2.34 7.07
C PHE A 150 16.06 -1.79 6.76
N VAL A 151 17.05 -2.67 6.62
CA VAL A 151 18.45 -2.26 6.35
C VAL A 151 18.56 -1.54 5.00
N ARG A 152 17.99 -2.11 3.95
CA ARG A 152 18.02 -1.53 2.60
C ARG A 152 17.23 -0.21 2.51
N SER A 153 16.20 -0.08 3.32
CA SER A 153 15.40 1.13 3.39
C SER A 153 15.95 2.20 4.34
N GLY A 154 17.19 2.02 4.82
CA GLY A 154 17.92 3.07 5.53
C GLY A 154 17.78 3.06 7.04
N ALA A 155 17.29 1.98 7.67
CA ALA A 155 17.16 1.89 9.13
C ALA A 155 18.47 2.08 9.89
N LEU A 156 19.62 1.77 9.26
CA LEU A 156 20.96 1.94 9.81
C LEU A 156 21.55 3.35 9.62
N LEU A 157 20.91 4.23 8.87
CA LEU A 157 21.36 5.61 8.70
C LEU A 157 21.29 6.37 10.04
N ASP A 158 22.17 7.36 10.17
CA ASP A 158 22.02 8.35 11.22
C ASP A 158 20.79 9.27 10.99
N GLU A 159 20.45 10.08 11.97
CA GLU A 159 19.26 10.92 11.87
C GLU A 159 19.32 11.92 10.71
N ALA A 160 20.50 12.44 10.38
CA ALA A 160 20.68 13.34 9.23
C ALA A 160 20.47 12.60 7.91
N GLY A 161 20.98 11.38 7.78
CA GLY A 161 20.75 10.52 6.62
C GLY A 161 19.29 10.10 6.46
N LYS A 162 18.61 9.77 7.57
CA LYS A 162 17.17 9.47 7.56
C LYS A 162 16.33 10.66 7.11
N GLU A 163 16.65 11.86 7.60
CA GLU A 163 15.95 13.07 7.19
C GLU A 163 16.16 13.40 5.71
N GLN A 164 17.37 13.19 5.19
CA GLN A 164 17.63 13.33 3.76
C GLN A 164 16.87 12.27 2.93
N LEU A 165 16.85 11.03 3.40
CA LEU A 165 16.12 9.94 2.74
C LEU A 165 14.63 10.22 2.68
N ARG A 166 14.00 10.73 3.76
CA ARG A 166 12.59 11.14 3.77
C ARG A 166 12.27 12.14 2.65
N LYS A 167 13.09 13.18 2.52
CA LYS A 167 12.91 14.19 1.46
C LYS A 167 13.01 13.60 0.06
N LEU A 168 13.99 12.72 -0.15
CA LEU A 168 14.19 12.06 -1.45
C LEU A 168 13.04 11.11 -1.80
N THR A 169 12.54 10.36 -0.84
CA THR A 169 11.41 9.44 -1.07
C THR A 169 10.10 10.18 -1.31
N GLU A 170 9.86 11.30 -0.63
CA GLU A 170 8.71 12.16 -0.88
C GLU A 170 8.75 12.75 -2.31
N GLU A 171 9.90 13.30 -2.73
CA GLU A 171 10.08 13.82 -4.07
C GLU A 171 9.94 12.72 -5.13
N ALA A 172 10.57 11.56 -4.91
CA ALA A 172 10.49 10.42 -5.81
C ALA A 172 9.04 9.91 -5.96
N GLY A 173 8.26 9.87 -4.87
CA GLY A 173 6.86 9.47 -4.90
C GLY A 173 6.01 10.38 -5.79
N LEU A 174 6.17 11.70 -5.66
CA LEU A 174 5.47 12.67 -6.50
C LEU A 174 5.91 12.59 -7.97
N LEU A 175 7.20 12.46 -8.23
CA LEU A 175 7.72 12.36 -9.61
C LEU A 175 7.26 11.05 -10.29
N THR A 176 7.21 9.94 -9.56
CA THR A 176 6.71 8.67 -10.08
C THR A 176 5.22 8.76 -10.45
N LEU A 177 4.42 9.38 -9.60
CA LEU A 177 3.01 9.61 -9.88
C LEU A 177 2.84 10.50 -11.12
N GLN A 178 3.56 11.61 -11.20
CA GLN A 178 3.53 12.51 -12.34
C GLN A 178 3.96 11.84 -13.65
N PHE A 179 5.00 11.01 -13.60
CA PHE A 179 5.44 10.22 -14.74
C PHE A 179 4.32 9.30 -15.26
N SER A 180 3.68 8.57 -14.37
CA SER A 180 2.57 7.66 -14.72
C SER A 180 1.39 8.41 -15.34
N GLN A 181 1.02 9.56 -14.77
CA GLN A 181 -0.05 10.40 -15.31
C GLN A 181 0.30 10.97 -16.68
N ASN A 182 1.54 11.43 -16.89
CA ASN A 182 2.01 11.93 -18.18
C ASN A 182 1.98 10.83 -19.24
N LEU A 183 2.48 9.62 -18.90
CA LEU A 183 2.45 8.47 -19.81
C LEU A 183 1.01 8.12 -20.23
N LEU A 184 0.09 8.12 -19.30
CA LEU A 184 -1.33 7.83 -19.59
C LEU A 184 -1.93 8.92 -20.50
N LYS A 185 -1.65 10.19 -20.23
CA LYS A 185 -2.13 11.32 -21.08
C LYS A 185 -1.60 11.22 -22.50
N GLU A 186 -0.31 10.98 -22.68
CA GLU A 186 0.31 10.81 -23.99
C GLU A 186 -0.27 9.58 -24.74
N THR A 187 -0.47 8.48 -24.05
CA THR A 187 -1.10 7.27 -24.63
C THR A 187 -2.54 7.54 -25.09
N LYS A 188 -3.32 8.28 -24.29
CA LYS A 188 -4.71 8.64 -24.64
C LYS A 188 -4.76 9.68 -25.78
N ALA A 189 -3.78 10.56 -25.89
CA ALA A 189 -3.71 11.57 -26.93
C ALA A 189 -3.25 11.01 -28.28
N TYR A 190 -2.59 9.85 -28.29
CA TYR A 190 -2.12 9.23 -29.53
C TYR A 190 -3.29 8.64 -30.32
N THR A 191 -3.35 9.02 -31.60
CA THR A 191 -4.32 8.47 -32.55
C THR A 191 -3.60 8.14 -33.85
N LEU A 192 -3.67 6.87 -34.26
CA LEU A 192 -3.19 6.44 -35.55
C LEU A 192 -4.34 6.49 -36.57
N HIS A 193 -4.24 7.40 -37.54
CA HIS A 193 -5.18 7.45 -38.66
C HIS A 193 -4.67 6.60 -39.83
N ILE A 194 -5.34 5.45 -40.06
CA ILE A 194 -5.07 4.60 -41.21
C ILE A 194 -6.00 5.05 -42.33
N THR A 195 -5.44 5.50 -43.44
CA THR A 195 -6.17 6.01 -44.61
C THR A 195 -6.10 5.11 -45.82
N ASN A 196 -5.21 4.11 -45.81
CA ASN A 196 -5.06 3.10 -46.85
C ASN A 196 -5.60 1.75 -46.35
N GLU A 197 -6.56 1.20 -47.07
CA GLU A 197 -7.22 -0.07 -46.70
C GLU A 197 -6.24 -1.27 -46.75
N ASP A 198 -5.20 -1.20 -47.58
CA ASP A 198 -4.18 -2.25 -47.66
C ASP A 198 -3.37 -2.39 -46.36
N ASP A 199 -3.26 -1.31 -45.56
CA ASP A 199 -2.55 -1.30 -44.26
C ASP A 199 -3.32 -2.07 -43.15
N LEU A 200 -4.59 -2.41 -43.43
CA LEU A 200 -5.41 -3.26 -42.56
C LEU A 200 -5.28 -4.75 -42.89
N SER A 201 -4.50 -5.10 -43.93
CA SER A 201 -4.32 -6.48 -44.38
C SER A 201 -3.75 -7.35 -43.24
N GLY A 202 -4.42 -8.42 -42.92
CA GLY A 202 -4.04 -9.37 -41.85
C GLY A 202 -4.73 -9.11 -40.51
N LEU A 203 -5.49 -8.02 -40.39
CA LEU A 203 -6.36 -7.84 -39.19
C LEU A 203 -7.65 -8.70 -39.36
N PRO A 204 -8.19 -9.22 -38.24
CA PRO A 204 -9.48 -9.90 -38.29
C PRO A 204 -10.61 -8.91 -38.61
N GLU A 205 -11.72 -9.39 -39.18
CA GLU A 205 -12.89 -8.53 -39.50
C GLU A 205 -13.52 -7.84 -38.32
N THR A 206 -13.15 -8.25 -37.08
CA THR A 206 -13.62 -7.68 -35.81
C THR A 206 -12.66 -6.65 -35.23
N ALA A 207 -11.59 -6.29 -35.91
CA ALA A 207 -10.59 -5.34 -35.45
C ALA A 207 -11.02 -3.88 -35.67
#